data_e692d6906e377d21e2d9ae544edb25a1
#
_entry.id   e692d6906e377d21e2d9ae544edb25a1
#
_cell.length_a   1.000
_cell.length_b   1.000
_cell.length_c   1.000
_cell.angle_alpha   90.00
_cell.angle_beta   90.00
_cell.angle_gamma   90.00
#
_symmetry.space_group_name_H-M   'P 1'
#
loop_
_entity.id
_entity.type
_entity.pdbx_description
1 polymer ?
#
loop_
_entity_poly.entity_id
_entity_poly.type
_entity_poly.pdbx_seq_one_letter_code
_entity_poly.pdbx_strand_id
1 'polypeptide(L)'
;MTLANRNSLKSFSLAPLSAALLASTLAITPVQAQERDEFSVCWSIYAGWMPWAYADVEGVVDKWADEYGISIDVVQVNDYVESINQFTSGNVDGCAMTNMDALTIPAASGVDSTALIINDYSNGNDGIVLKGSDDLADIEGREVNLVQFSVSHYFLARALESVGLTERDIETVNTSDADIVGLFSSSTTEAVAAWNPQLSAIEEMPDANVVYTSAEIPGEILDMMVVNTQTLADNPALGHALVGAWYEVMNLVEADDEQALTIMADAAGTDVEGYRNQLDATYLYTDPAEAIELMESADLLATMERVAEFSFTHGLLGDMAPNAGVVGIETPSGVFGDENNVQLRFDPSFTQAYLDAQ
;
A
#
# COMPACT_ATOMS: atom_id res chain seq x y z
N MET A 1 77.14 -67.86 7.74
CA MET A 1 76.41 -68.55 8.89
C MET A 1 74.95 -68.33 8.55
N THR A 2 74.31 -69.33 7.89
CA THR A 2 73.47 -70.41 8.48
C THR A 2 72.19 -69.81 9.08
N LEU A 3 70.98 -70.15 8.76
CA LEU A 3 70.17 -71.23 8.21
C LEU A 3 68.77 -70.61 7.89
N ALA A 4 68.12 -70.84 6.78
CA ALA A 4 67.20 -71.88 6.42
C ALA A 4 66.01 -72.14 7.43
N ASN A 5 64.79 -71.87 6.99
CA ASN A 5 63.66 -72.89 6.97
C ASN A 5 62.39 -72.20 6.40
N ARG A 6 61.88 -72.59 5.28
CA ARG A 6 60.98 -73.72 4.89
C ARG A 6 59.55 -73.62 5.45
N ASN A 7 58.63 -73.48 4.53
CA ASN A 7 57.31 -74.12 4.38
C ASN A 7 56.14 -73.52 5.23
N SER A 8 55.03 -73.15 4.65
CA SER A 8 54.11 -74.11 3.99
C SER A 8 52.95 -73.34 3.35
N LEU A 9 52.68 -73.66 2.08
CA LEU A 9 51.49 -73.30 1.36
C LEU A 9 50.28 -73.98 1.96
N LYS A 10 49.29 -73.21 2.44
CA LYS A 10 47.92 -73.70 2.63
C LYS A 10 47.01 -72.94 1.67
N SER A 11 46.48 -73.69 0.74
CA SER A 11 45.44 -73.30 -0.17
C SER A 11 44.14 -72.99 0.60
N PHE A 12 43.63 -71.76 0.51
CA PHE A 12 42.28 -71.44 0.90
C PHE A 12 41.42 -71.21 -0.34
N SER A 13 40.38 -72.02 -0.44
CA SER A 13 39.36 -71.96 -1.46
C SER A 13 38.52 -70.70 -1.27
N LEU A 14 38.41 -69.88 -2.36
CA LEU A 14 37.47 -68.79 -2.44
C LEU A 14 36.07 -69.36 -2.68
N ALA A 15 35.17 -69.09 -1.69
CA ALA A 15 33.74 -69.18 -1.93
C ALA A 15 33.23 -67.80 -2.50
N PRO A 16 32.35 -67.81 -3.45
CA PRO A 16 31.81 -66.52 -4.00
C PRO A 16 30.75 -65.96 -3.02
N LEU A 17 31.04 -64.80 -2.43
CA LEU A 17 30.04 -64.01 -1.73
C LEU A 17 29.15 -63.34 -2.77
N SER A 18 27.91 -63.80 -2.90
CA SER A 18 26.86 -63.13 -3.68
C SER A 18 26.40 -61.91 -2.90
N ALA A 19 26.85 -60.73 -3.31
CA ALA A 19 26.34 -59.44 -2.80
C ALA A 19 24.96 -59.16 -3.42
N ALA A 20 23.91 -59.38 -2.62
CA ALA A 20 22.57 -58.93 -2.96
C ALA A 20 22.51 -57.39 -2.77
N LEU A 21 22.54 -56.63 -3.86
CA LEU A 21 22.19 -55.19 -3.85
C LEU A 21 20.68 -55.05 -3.60
N LEU A 22 20.30 -54.71 -2.37
CA LEU A 22 18.99 -54.17 -2.08
C LEU A 22 18.95 -52.75 -2.64
N ALA A 23 18.35 -52.56 -3.81
CA ALA A 23 17.96 -51.27 -4.31
C ALA A 23 16.74 -50.78 -3.53
N SER A 24 16.98 -50.02 -2.45
CA SER A 24 15.94 -49.22 -1.80
C SER A 24 15.57 -48.08 -2.70
N THR A 25 14.47 -48.23 -3.42
CA THR A 25 13.79 -47.11 -4.09
C THR A 25 13.24 -46.19 -2.99
N LEU A 26 13.96 -45.10 -2.69
CA LEU A 26 13.39 -43.95 -1.99
C LEU A 26 12.25 -43.42 -2.85
N ALA A 27 11.03 -43.75 -2.49
CA ALA A 27 9.85 -43.04 -3.00
C ALA A 27 9.96 -41.61 -2.48
N ILE A 28 10.41 -40.69 -3.36
CA ILE A 28 10.26 -39.24 -3.15
C ILE A 28 8.75 -38.99 -3.28
N THR A 29 8.04 -39.02 -2.14
CA THR A 29 6.72 -38.41 -2.10
C THR A 29 6.93 -36.93 -2.37
N PRO A 30 6.25 -36.32 -3.38
CA PRO A 30 6.26 -34.89 -3.47
C PRO A 30 5.76 -34.35 -2.13
N VAL A 31 6.59 -33.55 -1.46
CA VAL A 31 6.10 -32.70 -0.38
C VAL A 31 5.15 -31.76 -1.07
N GLN A 32 3.85 -32.00 -0.95
CA GLN A 32 2.85 -31.04 -1.31
C GLN A 32 3.15 -29.85 -0.41
N ALA A 33 3.57 -28.73 -0.98
CA ALA A 33 3.65 -27.48 -0.24
C ALA A 33 2.25 -27.30 0.37
N GLN A 34 2.18 -27.18 1.68
CA GLN A 34 0.94 -26.89 2.37
C GLN A 34 0.53 -25.51 1.84
N GLU A 35 -0.61 -25.42 1.18
CA GLU A 35 -1.15 -24.14 0.74
C GLU A 35 -1.21 -23.26 1.99
N ARG A 36 -0.66 -22.07 1.88
CA ARG A 36 -0.69 -21.08 2.96
C ARG A 36 -2.13 -20.62 3.13
N ASP A 37 -2.63 -20.62 4.36
CA ASP A 37 -3.99 -20.29 4.73
C ASP A 37 -4.10 -19.14 5.74
N GLU A 38 -2.96 -18.60 6.18
CA GLU A 38 -2.88 -17.46 7.10
C GLU A 38 -2.20 -16.27 6.41
N PHE A 39 -2.85 -15.11 6.40
CA PHE A 39 -2.40 -13.87 5.76
C PHE A 39 -2.56 -12.70 6.71
N SER A 40 -1.87 -11.59 6.40
CA SER A 40 -2.03 -10.33 7.11
C SER A 40 -1.97 -9.16 6.15
N VAL A 41 -2.79 -8.15 6.41
CA VAL A 41 -2.78 -6.87 5.68
C VAL A 41 -2.72 -5.71 6.66
N CYS A 42 -2.15 -4.58 6.23
CA CYS A 42 -2.07 -3.40 7.09
C CYS A 42 -2.75 -2.18 6.48
N TRP A 43 -3.07 -1.24 7.36
CA TRP A 43 -3.56 0.09 7.03
C TRP A 43 -3.08 1.09 8.08
N SER A 44 -3.10 2.38 7.76
CA SER A 44 -2.80 3.47 8.69
C SER A 44 -3.97 4.45 8.77
N ILE A 45 -3.85 5.47 9.62
CA ILE A 45 -4.94 6.40 9.91
C ILE A 45 -5.12 7.39 8.76
N TYR A 46 -6.14 7.16 7.94
CA TYR A 46 -6.65 8.02 6.87
C TYR A 46 -8.16 7.83 6.74
N ALA A 47 -8.90 8.90 6.47
CA ALA A 47 -10.36 8.87 6.46
C ALA A 47 -10.95 7.81 5.50
N GLY A 48 -10.38 7.67 4.31
CA GLY A 48 -10.79 6.70 3.29
C GLY A 48 -10.44 5.24 3.64
N TRP A 49 -9.59 5.00 4.66
CA TRP A 49 -9.22 3.63 5.10
C TRP A 49 -9.92 3.18 6.38
N MET A 50 -10.73 4.03 7.04
CA MET A 50 -11.54 3.63 8.20
C MET A 50 -12.51 2.47 7.94
N PRO A 51 -12.97 2.21 6.69
CA PRO A 51 -13.70 1.00 6.39
C PRO A 51 -12.98 -0.30 6.78
N TRP A 52 -11.62 -0.33 6.76
CA TRP A 52 -10.85 -1.48 7.23
C TRP A 52 -10.95 -1.67 8.75
N ALA A 53 -11.02 -0.56 9.53
CA ALA A 53 -11.28 -0.66 10.97
C ALA A 53 -12.64 -1.28 11.27
N TYR A 54 -13.68 -0.86 10.53
CA TYR A 54 -15.02 -1.45 10.63
C TYR A 54 -15.00 -2.94 10.25
N ALA A 55 -14.38 -3.26 9.11
CA ALA A 55 -14.33 -4.61 8.59
C ALA A 55 -13.65 -5.61 9.55
N ASP A 56 -12.63 -5.15 10.28
CA ASP A 56 -11.94 -5.93 11.31
C ASP A 56 -12.82 -6.10 12.56
N VAL A 57 -13.28 -4.98 13.15
CA VAL A 57 -14.03 -4.99 14.43
C VAL A 57 -15.35 -5.77 14.33
N GLU A 58 -16.06 -5.66 13.21
CA GLU A 58 -17.35 -6.33 13.00
C GLU A 58 -17.19 -7.71 12.34
N GLY A 59 -15.95 -8.19 12.13
CA GLY A 59 -15.65 -9.52 11.61
C GLY A 59 -16.06 -9.71 10.13
N VAL A 60 -16.14 -8.63 9.35
CA VAL A 60 -16.46 -8.71 7.92
C VAL A 60 -15.31 -9.38 7.17
N VAL A 61 -14.05 -9.07 7.52
CA VAL A 61 -12.87 -9.73 6.93
C VAL A 61 -12.88 -11.22 7.28
N ASP A 62 -13.12 -11.58 8.54
CA ASP A 62 -13.19 -12.98 8.99
C ASP A 62 -14.27 -13.75 8.22
N LYS A 63 -15.45 -13.16 8.04
CA LYS A 63 -16.55 -13.77 7.29
C LYS A 63 -16.15 -14.13 5.86
N TRP A 64 -15.50 -13.18 5.14
CA TRP A 64 -15.07 -13.42 3.76
C TRP A 64 -13.88 -14.37 3.70
N ALA A 65 -12.95 -14.30 4.66
CA ALA A 65 -11.83 -15.23 4.76
C ALA A 65 -12.32 -16.67 4.99
N ASP A 66 -13.28 -16.87 5.89
CA ASP A 66 -13.89 -18.18 6.18
C ASP A 66 -14.58 -18.77 4.93
N GLU A 67 -15.22 -17.95 4.08
CA GLU A 67 -15.84 -18.39 2.83
C GLU A 67 -14.82 -19.03 1.88
N TYR A 68 -13.61 -18.52 1.87
CA TYR A 68 -12.51 -19.02 1.04
C TYR A 68 -11.58 -20.00 1.78
N GLY A 69 -11.84 -20.28 3.05
CA GLY A 69 -11.08 -21.26 3.86
C GLY A 69 -9.69 -20.77 4.25
N ILE A 70 -9.53 -19.47 4.43
CA ILE A 70 -8.30 -18.79 4.88
C ILE A 70 -8.56 -17.95 6.13
N SER A 71 -7.51 -17.40 6.72
CA SER A 71 -7.60 -16.36 7.76
C SER A 71 -6.78 -15.14 7.36
N ILE A 72 -7.28 -13.94 7.71
CA ILE A 72 -6.64 -12.65 7.40
C ILE A 72 -6.60 -11.83 8.67
N ASP A 73 -5.39 -11.46 9.12
CA ASP A 73 -5.18 -10.52 10.21
C ASP A 73 -5.09 -9.09 9.65
N VAL A 74 -5.93 -8.19 10.14
CA VAL A 74 -5.96 -6.79 9.72
C VAL A 74 -5.24 -5.93 10.75
N VAL A 75 -4.10 -5.37 10.40
CA VAL A 75 -3.19 -4.69 11.32
C VAL A 75 -3.23 -3.17 11.10
N GLN A 76 -3.67 -2.43 12.11
CA GLN A 76 -3.50 -0.97 12.13
C GLN A 76 -2.07 -0.61 12.53
N VAL A 77 -1.39 0.19 11.71
CA VAL A 77 -0.08 0.77 11.99
C VAL A 77 -0.21 2.28 11.97
N ASN A 78 0.08 2.94 13.11
CA ASN A 78 -0.22 4.37 13.27
C ASN A 78 0.70 5.33 12.51
N ASP A 79 1.88 4.87 12.09
CA ASP A 79 2.80 5.64 11.23
C ASP A 79 2.66 5.12 9.80
N TYR A 80 2.32 6.01 8.88
CA TYR A 80 2.02 5.66 7.49
C TYR A 80 3.20 5.04 6.77
N VAL A 81 4.37 5.66 6.84
CA VAL A 81 5.57 5.14 6.15
C VAL A 81 6.02 3.82 6.77
N GLU A 82 5.88 3.66 8.10
CA GLU A 82 6.16 2.39 8.75
C GLU A 82 5.22 1.27 8.27
N SER A 83 3.92 1.57 8.04
CA SER A 83 2.98 0.58 7.50
C SER A 83 3.45 0.03 6.14
N ILE A 84 3.89 0.91 5.23
CA ILE A 84 4.43 0.53 3.93
C ILE A 84 5.76 -0.26 4.07
N ASN A 85 6.59 0.10 5.05
CA ASN A 85 7.84 -0.62 5.33
C ASN A 85 7.56 -2.05 5.83
N GLN A 86 6.50 -2.29 6.60
CA GLN A 86 6.08 -3.63 7.00
C GLN A 86 5.73 -4.48 5.77
N PHE A 87 5.00 -3.92 4.81
CA PHE A 87 4.70 -4.57 3.53
C PHE A 87 5.97 -4.81 2.70
N THR A 88 6.79 -3.78 2.52
CA THR A 88 8.03 -3.85 1.71
C THR A 88 9.01 -4.89 2.26
N SER A 89 9.03 -5.07 3.58
CA SER A 89 9.87 -6.08 4.25
C SER A 89 9.27 -7.48 4.26
N GLY A 90 8.04 -7.65 3.76
CA GLY A 90 7.32 -8.94 3.73
C GLY A 90 6.81 -9.38 5.09
N ASN A 91 6.61 -8.46 6.05
CA ASN A 91 6.02 -8.75 7.34
C ASN A 91 4.49 -8.86 7.27
N VAL A 92 3.89 -8.25 6.27
CA VAL A 92 2.47 -8.37 5.90
C VAL A 92 2.36 -8.63 4.39
N ASP A 93 1.25 -9.19 3.95
CA ASP A 93 1.01 -9.60 2.56
C ASP A 93 0.44 -8.47 1.69
N GLY A 94 -0.21 -7.52 2.32
CA GLY A 94 -0.77 -6.34 1.70
C GLY A 94 -0.80 -5.16 2.65
N CYS A 95 -0.96 -3.95 2.12
CA CYS A 95 -1.11 -2.74 2.91
C CYS A 95 -1.87 -1.66 2.13
N ALA A 96 -2.66 -0.86 2.84
CA ALA A 96 -3.26 0.33 2.26
C ALA A 96 -2.18 1.41 2.06
N MET A 97 -2.10 1.98 0.85
CA MET A 97 -1.15 3.03 0.50
C MET A 97 -1.58 3.79 -0.74
N THR A 98 -1.00 4.96 -0.95
CA THR A 98 -1.28 5.74 -2.15
C THR A 98 -0.55 5.19 -3.38
N ASN A 99 -1.02 5.58 -4.56
CA ASN A 99 -0.41 5.20 -5.84
C ASN A 99 1.05 5.65 -5.96
N MET A 100 1.39 6.84 -5.43
CA MET A 100 2.76 7.35 -5.44
C MET A 100 3.66 6.50 -4.54
N ASP A 101 3.22 6.22 -3.33
CA ASP A 101 4.03 5.50 -2.35
C ASP A 101 4.17 4.01 -2.72
N ALA A 102 3.17 3.42 -3.38
CA ALA A 102 3.29 2.09 -3.97
C ALA A 102 4.39 2.00 -5.03
N LEU A 103 4.59 3.07 -5.81
CA LEU A 103 5.66 3.15 -6.79
C LEU A 103 7.02 3.38 -6.14
N THR A 104 7.11 4.34 -5.21
CA THR A 104 8.40 4.87 -4.71
C THR A 104 9.00 4.04 -3.59
N ILE A 105 8.22 3.27 -2.85
CA ILE A 105 8.71 2.48 -1.72
C ILE A 105 8.79 1.00 -2.08
N PRO A 106 7.72 0.21 -2.18
CA PRO A 106 7.85 -1.21 -2.50
C PRO A 106 8.32 -1.47 -3.93
N ALA A 107 7.69 -0.87 -4.95
CA ALA A 107 8.02 -1.17 -6.33
C ALA A 107 9.44 -0.71 -6.71
N ALA A 108 9.88 0.49 -6.30
CA ALA A 108 11.26 0.95 -6.50
C ALA A 108 12.28 0.11 -5.71
N SER A 109 11.87 -0.54 -4.62
CA SER A 109 12.69 -1.49 -3.86
C SER A 109 12.70 -2.91 -4.45
N GLY A 110 11.99 -3.15 -5.56
CA GLY A 110 11.92 -4.44 -6.25
C GLY A 110 10.90 -5.41 -5.67
N VAL A 111 9.93 -4.91 -4.90
CA VAL A 111 8.79 -5.70 -4.41
C VAL A 111 7.68 -5.63 -5.46
N ASP A 112 7.44 -6.76 -6.14
CA ASP A 112 6.38 -6.89 -7.14
C ASP A 112 5.01 -6.82 -6.46
N SER A 113 4.26 -5.77 -6.77
CA SER A 113 3.06 -5.34 -6.05
C SER A 113 1.87 -5.19 -7.00
N THR A 114 0.69 -5.58 -6.53
CA THR A 114 -0.57 -5.43 -7.24
C THR A 114 -1.50 -4.52 -6.47
N ALA A 115 -1.91 -3.40 -7.06
CA ALA A 115 -3.06 -2.61 -6.62
C ALA A 115 -4.32 -3.44 -6.88
N LEU A 116 -4.81 -4.07 -5.82
CA LEU A 116 -5.93 -5.00 -5.83
C LEU A 116 -7.27 -4.27 -5.80
N ILE A 117 -7.36 -3.21 -4.98
CA ILE A 117 -8.54 -2.39 -4.79
C ILE A 117 -8.12 -0.94 -4.91
N ILE A 118 -8.80 -0.15 -5.72
CA ILE A 118 -8.77 1.31 -5.60
C ILE A 118 -9.91 1.67 -4.66
N ASN A 119 -9.54 2.18 -3.48
CA ASN A 119 -10.49 2.53 -2.43
C ASN A 119 -11.19 3.85 -2.76
N ASP A 120 -10.39 4.85 -3.09
CA ASP A 120 -10.84 6.22 -3.32
C ASP A 120 -9.78 7.06 -4.05
N TYR A 121 -10.13 8.30 -4.32
CA TYR A 121 -9.16 9.36 -4.53
C TYR A 121 -9.41 10.54 -3.59
N SER A 122 -8.34 11.16 -3.14
CA SER A 122 -8.40 12.35 -2.30
C SER A 122 -8.99 13.53 -3.08
N ASN A 123 -10.06 14.13 -2.57
CA ASN A 123 -10.80 15.22 -3.19
C ASN A 123 -11.08 16.36 -2.19
N GLY A 124 -10.04 16.72 -1.44
CA GLY A 124 -10.09 17.68 -0.33
C GLY A 124 -9.51 17.10 0.97
N ASN A 125 -9.21 15.81 1.03
CA ASN A 125 -8.68 15.15 2.22
C ASN A 125 -7.22 15.50 2.53
N ASP A 126 -6.42 15.83 1.50
CA ASP A 126 -5.08 16.39 1.69
C ASP A 126 -5.17 17.90 1.63
N GLY A 127 -4.47 18.58 2.55
CA GLY A 127 -4.48 20.01 2.65
C GLY A 127 -3.16 20.62 3.11
N ILE A 128 -2.90 21.84 2.61
CA ILE A 128 -1.84 22.70 3.13
C ILE A 128 -2.46 23.73 4.03
N VAL A 129 -1.96 23.84 5.24
CA VAL A 129 -2.44 24.78 6.25
C VAL A 129 -1.34 25.76 6.60
N LEU A 130 -1.65 27.05 6.54
CA LEU A 130 -0.78 28.13 6.98
C LEU A 130 -1.35 28.79 8.25
N LYS A 131 -0.47 29.16 9.17
CA LYS A 131 -0.83 30.07 10.27
C LYS A 131 -0.79 31.52 9.81
N GLY A 132 -1.89 32.25 10.08
CA GLY A 132 -1.97 33.70 9.94
C GLY A 132 -1.97 34.21 8.49
N SER A 133 -2.14 33.34 7.50
CA SER A 133 -2.35 33.72 6.09
C SER A 133 -3.35 32.76 5.44
N ASP A 134 -4.18 33.31 4.56
CA ASP A 134 -5.14 32.62 3.70
C ASP A 134 -4.69 32.59 2.20
N ASP A 135 -3.46 33.01 1.91
CA ASP A 135 -2.86 32.99 0.57
C ASP A 135 -1.75 31.93 0.52
N LEU A 136 -1.87 30.97 -0.41
CA LEU A 136 -0.86 29.92 -0.61
C LEU A 136 0.53 30.53 -0.96
N ALA A 137 0.59 31.65 -1.67
CA ALA A 137 1.85 32.28 -2.04
C ALA A 137 2.68 32.73 -0.80
N ASP A 138 2.04 32.95 0.34
CA ASP A 138 2.72 33.29 1.60
C ASP A 138 3.46 32.09 2.24
N ILE A 139 3.45 30.92 1.60
CA ILE A 139 4.29 29.76 1.96
C ILE A 139 5.77 30.01 1.67
N GLU A 140 6.10 30.94 0.76
CA GLU A 140 7.47 31.28 0.38
C GLU A 140 8.32 31.62 1.61
N GLY A 141 9.45 30.95 1.75
CA GLY A 141 10.41 31.14 2.84
C GLY A 141 10.02 30.49 4.17
N ARG A 142 8.88 29.78 4.25
CA ARG A 142 8.47 29.09 5.47
C ARG A 142 9.09 27.70 5.58
N GLU A 143 9.12 27.23 6.82
CA GLU A 143 9.32 25.82 7.17
C GLU A 143 7.98 25.12 7.05
N VAL A 144 7.90 24.05 6.23
CA VAL A 144 6.69 23.25 6.00
C VAL A 144 6.93 21.84 6.54
N ASN A 145 6.12 21.47 7.52
CA ASN A 145 6.18 20.16 8.15
C ASN A 145 5.23 19.19 7.41
N LEU A 146 5.74 18.03 7.04
CA LEU A 146 5.00 17.01 6.28
C LEU A 146 5.67 15.65 6.43
N VAL A 147 4.99 14.60 6.04
CA VAL A 147 5.63 13.28 5.83
C VAL A 147 6.44 13.36 4.53
N GLN A 148 7.75 13.59 4.67
CA GLN A 148 8.63 13.74 3.50
C GLN A 148 8.72 12.45 2.69
N PHE A 149 8.87 12.61 1.38
CA PHE A 149 9.00 11.52 0.40
C PHE A 149 7.77 10.61 0.30
N SER A 150 6.63 11.05 0.83
CA SER A 150 5.32 10.44 0.66
C SER A 150 4.44 11.25 -0.29
N VAL A 151 3.18 10.84 -0.41
CA VAL A 151 2.13 11.57 -1.13
C VAL A 151 2.03 13.04 -0.73
N SER A 152 2.24 13.38 0.56
CA SER A 152 2.25 14.79 1.01
C SER A 152 3.33 15.63 0.34
N HIS A 153 4.46 15.03 0.01
CA HIS A 153 5.55 15.71 -0.73
C HIS A 153 5.13 15.98 -2.18
N TYR A 154 4.53 14.99 -2.85
CA TYR A 154 3.92 15.16 -4.18
C TYR A 154 2.89 16.29 -4.16
N PHE A 155 1.94 16.22 -3.23
CA PHE A 155 0.88 17.20 -3.08
C PHE A 155 1.41 18.63 -2.84
N LEU A 156 2.40 18.78 -1.94
CA LEU A 156 3.04 20.06 -1.68
C LEU A 156 3.70 20.63 -2.95
N ALA A 157 4.43 19.83 -3.71
CA ALA A 157 5.06 20.30 -4.94
C ALA A 157 4.03 20.73 -5.98
N ARG A 158 2.89 20.00 -6.11
CA ARG A 158 1.78 20.40 -6.99
C ARG A 158 1.17 21.76 -6.55
N ALA A 159 1.03 21.97 -5.25
CA ALA A 159 0.56 23.24 -4.71
C ALA A 159 1.53 24.39 -5.01
N LEU A 160 2.82 24.20 -4.78
CA LEU A 160 3.86 25.19 -5.09
C LEU A 160 3.88 25.56 -6.57
N GLU A 161 3.78 24.57 -7.48
CA GLU A 161 3.69 24.81 -8.92
C GLU A 161 2.50 25.72 -9.29
N SER A 162 1.36 25.58 -8.61
CA SER A 162 0.15 26.36 -8.89
C SER A 162 0.34 27.86 -8.67
N VAL A 163 1.27 28.25 -7.79
CA VAL A 163 1.63 29.65 -7.50
C VAL A 163 2.99 30.06 -8.06
N GLY A 164 3.62 29.20 -8.88
CA GLY A 164 4.90 29.47 -9.54
C GLY A 164 6.12 29.38 -8.63
N LEU A 165 5.97 28.69 -7.49
CA LEU A 165 7.03 28.36 -6.55
C LEU A 165 7.55 26.94 -6.79
N THR A 166 8.66 26.63 -6.14
CA THR A 166 9.31 25.32 -6.12
C THR A 166 9.73 24.98 -4.69
N GLU A 167 10.12 23.75 -4.44
CA GLU A 167 10.66 23.32 -3.14
C GLU A 167 11.94 24.06 -2.70
N ARG A 168 12.60 24.80 -3.61
CA ARG A 168 13.75 25.65 -3.27
C ARG A 168 13.36 26.96 -2.59
N ASP A 169 12.07 27.28 -2.66
CA ASP A 169 11.52 28.53 -2.12
C ASP A 169 10.97 28.33 -0.70
N ILE A 170 11.06 27.11 -0.16
CA ILE A 170 10.60 26.70 1.18
C ILE A 170 11.68 25.83 1.87
N GLU A 171 11.45 25.50 3.14
CA GLU A 171 12.20 24.47 3.87
C GLU A 171 11.26 23.34 4.29
N THR A 172 11.48 22.12 3.81
CA THR A 172 10.66 20.97 4.21
C THR A 172 11.23 20.27 5.43
N VAL A 173 10.39 19.93 6.41
CA VAL A 173 10.78 19.23 7.63
C VAL A 173 9.97 17.94 7.76
N ASN A 174 10.70 16.81 7.83
CA ASN A 174 10.06 15.51 7.99
C ASN A 174 9.36 15.39 9.34
N THR A 175 8.08 15.13 9.31
CA THR A 175 7.21 14.98 10.50
C THR A 175 6.27 13.82 10.26
N SER A 176 6.22 12.89 11.21
CA SER A 176 5.24 11.78 11.18
C SER A 176 3.81 12.31 11.22
N ASP A 177 2.91 11.65 10.51
CA ASP A 177 1.46 11.91 10.56
C ASP A 177 0.90 11.80 11.98
N ALA A 178 1.44 10.91 12.80
CA ALA A 178 1.07 10.78 14.21
C ALA A 178 1.42 12.01 15.07
N ASP A 179 2.46 12.79 14.69
CA ASP A 179 2.97 13.92 15.47
C ASP A 179 2.50 15.29 14.94
N ILE A 180 2.02 15.37 13.69
CA ILE A 180 1.81 16.62 12.96
C ILE A 180 0.80 17.56 13.64
N VAL A 181 -0.27 17.01 14.22
CA VAL A 181 -1.31 17.78 14.95
C VAL A 181 -0.71 18.43 16.19
N GLY A 182 0.04 17.63 16.98
CA GLY A 182 0.74 18.12 18.17
C GLY A 182 1.76 19.19 17.85
N LEU A 183 2.51 19.01 16.77
CA LEU A 183 3.53 19.95 16.31
C LEU A 183 2.88 21.29 15.86
N PHE A 184 1.81 21.23 15.06
CA PHE A 184 1.11 22.44 14.60
C PHE A 184 0.52 23.26 15.77
N SER A 185 0.17 22.63 16.90
CA SER A 185 -0.29 23.35 18.09
C SER A 185 0.80 24.25 18.70
N SER A 186 2.10 24.02 18.39
CA SER A 186 3.21 24.86 18.88
C SER A 186 3.22 26.22 18.18
N SER A 187 3.77 27.24 18.86
CA SER A 187 3.87 28.59 18.30
C SER A 187 4.99 28.75 17.25
N THR A 188 5.81 27.71 17.05
CA THR A 188 6.95 27.74 16.14
C THR A 188 6.64 27.15 14.76
N THR A 189 5.63 26.30 14.65
CA THR A 189 5.21 25.70 13.39
C THR A 189 4.23 26.62 12.68
N GLU A 190 4.53 27.01 11.45
CA GLU A 190 3.78 28.00 10.67
C GLU A 190 3.06 27.38 9.46
N ALA A 191 3.52 26.23 8.97
CA ALA A 191 2.94 25.57 7.82
C ALA A 191 3.03 24.04 7.94
N VAL A 192 2.00 23.35 7.48
CA VAL A 192 1.96 21.88 7.39
C VAL A 192 1.26 21.43 6.11
N ALA A 193 1.63 20.25 5.60
CA ALA A 193 0.83 19.47 4.68
C ALA A 193 0.37 18.20 5.42
N ALA A 194 -0.93 17.95 5.47
CA ALA A 194 -1.53 16.87 6.22
C ALA A 194 -2.79 16.36 5.52
N TRP A 195 -3.28 15.21 5.95
CA TRP A 195 -4.53 14.59 5.49
C TRP A 195 -5.52 14.36 6.64
N ASN A 196 -6.76 14.02 6.32
CA ASN A 196 -7.77 13.71 7.32
C ASN A 196 -7.55 12.31 7.94
N PRO A 197 -7.77 12.20 9.28
CA PRO A 197 -8.43 13.17 10.18
C PRO A 197 -7.52 14.28 10.74
N GLN A 198 -6.19 14.20 10.55
CA GLN A 198 -5.26 15.19 11.12
C GLN A 198 -5.51 16.60 10.57
N LEU A 199 -5.84 16.73 9.29
CA LEU A 199 -6.16 18.01 8.66
C LEU A 199 -7.34 18.70 9.35
N SER A 200 -8.45 18.00 9.58
CA SER A 200 -9.61 18.54 10.27
C SER A 200 -9.28 18.98 11.69
N ALA A 201 -8.47 18.20 12.43
CA ALA A 201 -8.05 18.56 13.77
C ALA A 201 -7.15 19.82 13.79
N ILE A 202 -6.35 20.03 12.73
CA ILE A 202 -5.52 21.23 12.59
C ILE A 202 -6.38 22.43 12.18
N GLU A 203 -7.35 22.24 11.29
CA GLU A 203 -8.26 23.30 10.82
C GLU A 203 -9.07 23.95 11.95
N GLU A 204 -9.40 23.19 12.99
CA GLU A 204 -10.08 23.70 14.18
C GLU A 204 -9.20 24.58 15.09
N MET A 205 -7.88 24.63 14.84
CA MET A 205 -6.95 25.39 15.66
C MET A 205 -6.99 26.90 15.35
N PRO A 206 -6.71 27.77 16.34
CA PRO A 206 -6.63 29.20 16.10
C PRO A 206 -5.59 29.57 15.03
N ASP A 207 -5.95 30.50 14.16
CA ASP A 207 -5.10 31.02 13.09
C ASP A 207 -4.71 30.02 12.00
N ALA A 208 -5.28 28.81 12.00
CA ALA A 208 -5.12 27.80 10.94
C ALA A 208 -5.99 28.19 9.72
N ASN A 209 -5.39 28.22 8.55
CA ASN A 209 -6.09 28.46 7.29
C ASN A 209 -5.67 27.39 6.29
N VAL A 210 -6.62 26.61 5.80
CA VAL A 210 -6.41 25.70 4.67
C VAL A 210 -6.31 26.54 3.41
N VAL A 211 -5.15 26.54 2.75
CA VAL A 211 -4.85 27.40 1.60
C VAL A 211 -4.81 26.64 0.26
N TYR A 212 -4.73 25.31 0.31
CA TYR A 212 -4.76 24.44 -0.87
C TYR A 212 -5.22 23.05 -0.46
N THR A 213 -6.02 22.39 -1.29
CA THR A 213 -6.48 21.02 -1.03
C THR A 213 -6.32 20.12 -2.27
N SER A 214 -6.41 18.82 -2.09
CA SER A 214 -6.37 17.83 -3.17
C SER A 214 -7.55 17.95 -4.15
N ALA A 215 -8.60 18.70 -3.81
CA ALA A 215 -9.68 19.03 -4.75
C ALA A 215 -9.20 19.85 -5.97
N GLU A 216 -8.03 20.50 -5.88
CA GLU A 216 -7.40 21.23 -6.99
C GLU A 216 -6.67 20.29 -7.99
N ILE A 217 -6.45 19.03 -7.60
CA ILE A 217 -5.78 17.99 -8.41
C ILE A 217 -6.56 16.66 -8.39
N PRO A 218 -7.86 16.68 -8.75
CA PRO A 218 -8.74 15.52 -8.58
C PRO A 218 -8.23 14.31 -9.36
N GLY A 219 -8.24 13.12 -8.72
CA GLY A 219 -7.83 11.86 -9.32
C GLY A 219 -6.30 11.68 -9.45
N GLU A 220 -5.48 12.59 -8.94
CA GLU A 220 -4.01 12.40 -8.93
C GLU A 220 -3.54 11.56 -7.73
N ILE A 221 -4.20 11.68 -6.58
CA ILE A 221 -3.92 10.92 -5.36
C ILE A 221 -4.95 9.80 -5.24
N LEU A 222 -4.52 8.58 -5.53
CA LEU A 222 -5.34 7.37 -5.40
C LEU A 222 -4.94 6.60 -4.16
N ASP A 223 -5.92 6.17 -3.41
CA ASP A 223 -5.76 5.33 -2.24
C ASP A 223 -6.14 3.89 -2.57
N MET A 224 -5.29 2.92 -2.19
CA MET A 224 -5.38 1.56 -2.71
C MET A 224 -5.03 0.54 -1.63
N MET A 225 -5.67 -0.64 -1.69
CA MET A 225 -5.11 -1.84 -1.07
C MET A 225 -4.14 -2.49 -2.05
N VAL A 226 -2.87 -2.54 -1.67
CA VAL A 226 -1.79 -3.12 -2.46
C VAL A 226 -1.35 -4.44 -1.83
N VAL A 227 -1.22 -5.49 -2.63
CA VAL A 227 -0.86 -6.84 -2.17
C VAL A 227 0.33 -7.36 -2.97
N ASN A 228 1.17 -8.18 -2.37
CA ASN A 228 2.28 -8.82 -3.07
C ASN A 228 1.75 -9.69 -4.22
N THR A 229 2.26 -9.44 -5.44
CA THR A 229 1.78 -10.10 -6.66
C THR A 229 1.93 -11.62 -6.60
N GLN A 230 3.06 -12.13 -6.07
CA GLN A 230 3.28 -13.57 -5.96
C GLN A 230 2.33 -14.21 -4.93
N THR A 231 2.05 -13.50 -3.82
CA THR A 231 1.08 -13.97 -2.81
C THR A 231 -0.30 -14.13 -3.42
N LEU A 232 -0.78 -13.15 -4.23
CA LEU A 232 -2.06 -13.25 -4.94
C LEU A 232 -2.08 -14.38 -5.96
N ALA A 233 -0.98 -14.56 -6.71
CA ALA A 233 -0.88 -15.61 -7.72
C ALA A 233 -0.93 -17.02 -7.10
N ASP A 234 -0.28 -17.19 -5.94
CA ASP A 234 -0.25 -18.47 -5.23
C ASP A 234 -1.53 -18.72 -4.42
N ASN A 235 -2.22 -17.65 -3.99
CA ASN A 235 -3.39 -17.70 -3.11
C ASN A 235 -4.46 -16.68 -3.54
N PRO A 236 -5.15 -16.88 -4.67
CA PRO A 236 -6.17 -15.95 -5.14
C PRO A 236 -7.36 -15.79 -4.17
N ALA A 237 -7.54 -16.73 -3.25
CA ALA A 237 -8.51 -16.64 -2.15
C ALA A 237 -8.35 -15.35 -1.33
N LEU A 238 -7.11 -14.91 -1.09
CA LEU A 238 -6.81 -13.65 -0.39
C LEU A 238 -7.42 -12.45 -1.12
N GLY A 239 -7.20 -12.36 -2.44
CA GLY A 239 -7.73 -11.25 -3.24
C GLY A 239 -9.26 -11.21 -3.25
N HIS A 240 -9.90 -12.38 -3.40
CA HIS A 240 -11.37 -12.47 -3.38
C HIS A 240 -11.95 -12.09 -2.01
N ALA A 241 -11.33 -12.52 -0.92
CA ALA A 241 -11.79 -12.21 0.43
C ALA A 241 -11.65 -10.71 0.73
N LEU A 242 -10.52 -10.07 0.39
CA LEU A 242 -10.31 -8.64 0.60
C LEU A 242 -11.27 -7.78 -0.20
N VAL A 243 -11.49 -8.10 -1.49
CA VAL A 243 -12.44 -7.37 -2.36
C VAL A 243 -13.85 -7.54 -1.85
N GLY A 244 -14.25 -8.76 -1.46
CA GLY A 244 -15.57 -9.01 -0.90
C GLY A 244 -15.83 -8.25 0.39
N ALA A 245 -14.86 -8.26 1.31
CA ALA A 245 -14.94 -7.51 2.57
C ALA A 245 -15.05 -6.00 2.33
N TRP A 246 -14.24 -5.46 1.41
CA TRP A 246 -14.27 -4.04 1.08
C TRP A 246 -15.63 -3.59 0.56
N TYR A 247 -16.15 -4.24 -0.48
CA TYR A 247 -17.43 -3.82 -1.08
C TYR A 247 -18.64 -4.12 -0.20
N GLU A 248 -18.56 -5.09 0.73
CA GLU A 248 -19.60 -5.24 1.75
C GLU A 248 -19.66 -4.01 2.66
N VAL A 249 -18.52 -3.46 3.06
CA VAL A 249 -18.49 -2.22 3.86
C VAL A 249 -18.90 -1.01 3.00
N MET A 250 -18.49 -0.94 1.75
CA MET A 250 -18.92 0.14 0.83
C MET A 250 -20.43 0.21 0.67
N ASN A 251 -21.11 -0.93 0.63
CA ASN A 251 -22.58 -0.97 0.62
C ASN A 251 -23.20 -0.34 1.89
N LEU A 252 -22.55 -0.47 3.05
CA LEU A 252 -23.00 0.18 4.28
C LEU A 252 -22.76 1.70 4.25
N VAL A 253 -21.62 2.12 3.71
CA VAL A 253 -21.31 3.55 3.54
C VAL A 253 -22.32 4.20 2.59
N GLU A 254 -22.61 3.58 1.44
CA GLU A 254 -23.59 4.08 0.48
C GLU A 254 -25.01 4.12 1.08
N ALA A 255 -25.35 3.15 1.95
CA ALA A 255 -26.62 3.12 2.65
C ALA A 255 -26.71 4.13 3.81
N ASP A 256 -25.66 4.89 4.09
CA ASP A 256 -25.53 5.81 5.25
C ASP A 256 -25.82 5.09 6.58
N ASP A 257 -25.30 3.86 6.75
CA ASP A 257 -25.53 3.05 7.94
C ASP A 257 -24.91 3.71 9.18
N GLU A 258 -25.75 4.13 10.10
CA GLU A 258 -25.35 4.91 11.29
C GLU A 258 -24.41 4.13 12.22
N GLN A 259 -24.57 2.80 12.31
CA GLN A 259 -23.69 1.98 13.15
C GLN A 259 -22.30 1.88 12.53
N ALA A 260 -22.23 1.63 11.21
CA ALA A 260 -20.97 1.56 10.50
C ALA A 260 -20.22 2.90 10.56
N LEU A 261 -20.92 3.99 10.27
CA LEU A 261 -20.34 5.33 10.36
C LEU A 261 -19.88 5.70 11.78
N THR A 262 -20.58 5.25 12.81
CA THR A 262 -20.16 5.50 14.21
C THR A 262 -18.84 4.79 14.53
N ILE A 263 -18.68 3.53 14.11
CA ILE A 263 -17.44 2.78 14.35
C ILE A 263 -16.26 3.40 13.57
N MET A 264 -16.49 3.80 12.32
CA MET A 264 -15.47 4.47 11.50
C MET A 264 -15.11 5.84 12.08
N ALA A 265 -16.08 6.62 12.54
CA ALA A 265 -15.85 7.91 13.19
C ALA A 265 -15.05 7.77 14.49
N ASP A 266 -15.37 6.78 15.32
CA ASP A 266 -14.62 6.48 16.55
C ASP A 266 -13.15 6.12 16.22
N ALA A 267 -12.92 5.33 15.15
CA ALA A 267 -11.59 4.99 14.66
C ALA A 267 -10.82 6.21 14.12
N ALA A 268 -11.52 7.15 13.47
CA ALA A 268 -10.98 8.43 13.02
C ALA A 268 -10.77 9.45 14.16
N GLY A 269 -11.25 9.15 15.38
CA GLY A 269 -11.15 10.05 16.54
C GLY A 269 -12.07 11.28 16.46
N THR A 270 -13.19 11.18 15.75
CA THR A 270 -14.18 12.25 15.56
C THR A 270 -15.60 11.73 15.81
N ASP A 271 -16.60 12.59 15.70
CA ASP A 271 -18.01 12.17 15.70
C ASP A 271 -18.49 11.84 14.26
N VAL A 272 -19.70 11.30 14.15
CA VAL A 272 -20.28 10.89 12.86
C VAL A 272 -20.42 12.05 11.89
N GLU A 273 -20.73 13.27 12.36
CA GLU A 273 -20.84 14.46 11.51
C GLU A 273 -19.46 14.87 10.98
N GLY A 274 -18.45 14.87 11.84
CA GLY A 274 -17.05 15.13 11.46
C GLY A 274 -16.53 14.10 10.46
N TYR A 275 -16.84 12.81 10.66
CA TYR A 275 -16.44 11.77 9.72
C TYR A 275 -17.14 11.89 8.36
N ARG A 276 -18.46 12.21 8.33
CA ARG A 276 -19.16 12.50 7.07
C ARG A 276 -18.50 13.65 6.30
N ASN A 277 -18.10 14.72 6.99
CA ASN A 277 -17.38 15.83 6.36
C ASN A 277 -16.04 15.38 5.75
N GLN A 278 -15.34 14.43 6.40
CA GLN A 278 -14.11 13.84 5.84
C GLN A 278 -14.40 12.96 4.63
N LEU A 279 -15.51 12.19 4.64
CA LEU A 279 -15.95 11.41 3.50
C LEU A 279 -16.39 12.29 2.32
N ASP A 280 -17.00 13.46 2.56
CA ASP A 280 -17.35 14.43 1.53
C ASP A 280 -16.09 14.98 0.80
N ALA A 281 -14.94 14.95 1.47
CA ALA A 281 -13.63 15.28 0.90
C ALA A 281 -12.90 14.07 0.28
N THR A 282 -13.57 12.92 0.18
CA THR A 282 -13.05 11.65 -0.34
C THR A 282 -13.99 11.14 -1.43
N TYR A 283 -13.48 10.90 -2.63
CA TYR A 283 -14.29 10.22 -3.64
C TYR A 283 -14.13 8.70 -3.48
N LEU A 284 -14.99 8.09 -2.67
CA LEU A 284 -15.00 6.64 -2.48
C LEU A 284 -15.57 5.93 -3.71
N TYR A 285 -14.87 4.87 -4.17
CA TYR A 285 -15.39 3.97 -5.20
C TYR A 285 -16.32 2.92 -4.54
N THR A 286 -17.54 3.34 -4.21
CA THR A 286 -18.55 2.44 -3.62
C THR A 286 -19.12 1.47 -4.64
N ASP A 287 -19.21 1.87 -5.93
CA ASP A 287 -19.59 0.98 -7.03
C ASP A 287 -18.33 0.28 -7.60
N PRO A 288 -18.25 -1.07 -7.52
CA PRO A 288 -17.12 -1.81 -8.10
C PRO A 288 -16.95 -1.58 -9.60
N ALA A 289 -18.02 -1.26 -10.34
CA ALA A 289 -17.93 -0.99 -11.77
C ALA A 289 -17.15 0.30 -12.07
N GLU A 290 -17.28 1.34 -11.25
CA GLU A 290 -16.52 2.59 -11.41
C GLU A 290 -15.02 2.38 -11.14
N ALA A 291 -14.68 1.58 -10.12
CA ALA A 291 -13.28 1.23 -9.85
C ALA A 291 -12.64 0.44 -11.00
N ILE A 292 -13.39 -0.50 -11.61
CA ILE A 292 -12.96 -1.24 -12.80
C ILE A 292 -12.75 -0.28 -13.98
N GLU A 293 -13.71 0.63 -14.24
CA GLU A 293 -13.61 1.61 -15.33
C GLU A 293 -12.34 2.48 -15.17
N LEU A 294 -12.03 2.93 -13.95
CA LEU A 294 -10.80 3.66 -13.69
C LEU A 294 -9.57 2.77 -13.96
N MET A 295 -9.52 1.54 -13.44
CA MET A 295 -8.36 0.65 -13.63
C MET A 295 -8.10 0.35 -15.11
N GLU A 296 -9.15 0.27 -15.94
CA GLU A 296 -9.08 0.02 -17.37
C GLU A 296 -8.81 1.30 -18.20
N SER A 297 -8.91 2.47 -17.58
CA SER A 297 -8.80 3.74 -18.29
C SER A 297 -7.37 4.06 -18.73
N ALA A 298 -7.24 4.80 -19.82
CA ALA A 298 -5.96 5.38 -20.23
C ALA A 298 -5.55 6.53 -19.29
N ASP A 299 -6.49 7.14 -18.58
CA ASP A 299 -6.25 8.24 -17.66
C ASP A 299 -5.47 7.77 -16.43
N LEU A 300 -5.74 6.55 -15.93
CA LEU A 300 -4.95 5.95 -14.86
C LEU A 300 -3.48 5.82 -15.26
N LEU A 301 -3.20 5.25 -16.44
CA LEU A 301 -1.82 5.09 -16.92
C LEU A 301 -1.13 6.47 -17.06
N ALA A 302 -1.83 7.48 -17.58
CA ALA A 302 -1.31 8.84 -17.70
C ALA A 302 -1.06 9.49 -16.32
N THR A 303 -1.91 9.23 -15.33
CA THR A 303 -1.68 9.66 -13.94
C THR A 303 -0.42 9.01 -13.38
N MET A 304 -0.26 7.71 -13.54
CA MET A 304 0.94 6.99 -13.07
C MET A 304 2.21 7.42 -13.78
N GLU A 305 2.14 7.79 -15.07
CA GLU A 305 3.27 8.40 -15.81
C GLU A 305 3.69 9.73 -15.16
N ARG A 306 2.74 10.64 -14.86
CA ARG A 306 3.04 11.91 -14.16
C ARG A 306 3.65 11.66 -12.77
N VAL A 307 3.10 10.74 -12.02
CA VAL A 307 3.63 10.35 -10.69
C VAL A 307 5.06 9.82 -10.82
N ALA A 308 5.35 8.97 -11.81
CA ALA A 308 6.68 8.43 -12.05
C ALA A 308 7.69 9.52 -12.48
N GLU A 309 7.28 10.46 -13.36
CA GLU A 309 8.12 11.58 -13.79
C GLU A 309 8.43 12.53 -12.62
N PHE A 310 7.43 12.81 -11.79
CA PHE A 310 7.62 13.57 -10.56
C PHE A 310 8.62 12.83 -9.64
N SER A 311 8.37 11.57 -9.34
CA SER A 311 9.19 10.76 -8.43
C SER A 311 10.64 10.67 -8.90
N PHE A 312 10.87 10.56 -10.21
CA PHE A 312 12.21 10.60 -10.78
C PHE A 312 12.87 11.96 -10.62
N THR A 313 12.14 13.05 -10.90
CA THR A 313 12.66 14.43 -10.82
C THR A 313 13.09 14.79 -9.40
N HIS A 314 12.38 14.25 -8.39
CA HIS A 314 12.65 14.47 -6.97
C HIS A 314 13.53 13.37 -6.32
N GLY A 315 14.06 12.44 -7.12
CA GLY A 315 14.99 11.42 -6.64
C GLY A 315 14.34 10.28 -5.83
N LEU A 316 13.01 10.17 -5.85
CA LEU A 316 12.25 9.19 -5.05
C LEU A 316 12.35 7.76 -5.60
N LEU A 317 12.76 7.60 -6.86
CA LEU A 317 13.04 6.27 -7.46
C LEU A 317 14.46 5.77 -7.16
N GLY A 318 15.19 6.49 -6.27
CA GLY A 318 16.56 6.19 -5.88
C GLY A 318 17.61 6.89 -6.74
N ASP A 319 18.78 7.19 -6.15
CA ASP A 319 19.86 7.96 -6.76
C ASP A 319 20.42 7.35 -8.07
N MET A 320 20.20 6.06 -8.28
CA MET A 320 20.71 5.33 -9.45
C MET A 320 19.66 5.13 -10.55
N ALA A 321 18.44 5.63 -10.37
CA ALA A 321 17.40 5.52 -11.38
C ALA A 321 17.80 6.26 -12.67
N PRO A 322 17.84 5.61 -13.84
CA PRO A 322 18.30 6.25 -15.07
C PRO A 322 17.23 7.15 -15.71
N ASN A 323 15.98 6.93 -15.42
CA ASN A 323 14.80 7.65 -15.94
C ASN A 323 13.54 7.31 -15.12
N ALA A 324 12.44 8.00 -15.37
CA ALA A 324 11.15 7.82 -14.71
C ALA A 324 10.54 6.43 -14.91
N GLY A 325 10.85 5.78 -16.03
CA GLY A 325 10.33 4.46 -16.38
C GLY A 325 11.23 3.30 -15.94
N VAL A 326 12.16 3.50 -14.98
CA VAL A 326 13.03 2.42 -14.46
C VAL A 326 12.22 1.29 -13.83
N VAL A 327 11.10 1.62 -13.21
CA VAL A 327 10.08 0.69 -12.73
C VAL A 327 8.94 0.64 -13.75
N GLY A 328 8.59 -0.56 -14.21
CA GLY A 328 7.42 -0.77 -15.06
C GLY A 328 6.15 -0.72 -14.23
N ILE A 329 5.15 0.00 -14.75
CA ILE A 329 3.80 0.10 -14.20
C ILE A 329 2.83 -0.48 -15.21
N GLU A 330 2.11 -1.54 -14.84
CA GLU A 330 1.16 -2.22 -15.71
C GLU A 330 -0.28 -1.90 -15.31
N THR A 331 -1.07 -1.53 -16.31
CA THR A 331 -2.53 -1.38 -16.19
C THR A 331 -3.18 -2.17 -17.33
N PRO A 332 -4.48 -2.47 -17.30
CA PRO A 332 -5.17 -3.08 -18.43
C PRO A 332 -5.05 -2.28 -19.73
N SER A 333 -4.83 -0.97 -19.67
CA SER A 333 -4.68 -0.10 -20.84
C SER A 333 -3.25 -0.11 -21.44
N GLY A 334 -2.25 -0.64 -20.71
CA GLY A 334 -0.87 -0.73 -21.20
C GLY A 334 0.17 -0.72 -20.09
N VAL A 335 1.43 -0.59 -20.50
CA VAL A 335 2.58 -0.51 -19.59
C VAL A 335 3.32 0.80 -19.80
N PHE A 336 3.57 1.54 -18.71
CA PHE A 336 4.54 2.62 -18.68
C PHE A 336 5.87 2.08 -18.13
N GLY A 337 6.99 2.54 -18.71
CA GLY A 337 8.33 2.21 -18.24
C GLY A 337 8.88 0.88 -18.78
N ASP A 338 9.74 0.22 -18.00
CA ASP A 338 10.44 -1.00 -18.41
C ASP A 338 9.55 -2.23 -18.28
N GLU A 339 9.08 -2.74 -19.42
CA GLU A 339 8.27 -3.97 -19.51
C GLU A 339 8.97 -5.21 -18.92
N ASN A 340 10.31 -5.19 -18.77
CA ASN A 340 11.05 -6.29 -18.17
C ASN A 340 11.25 -6.11 -16.65
N ASN A 341 10.83 -4.98 -16.10
CA ASN A 341 10.93 -4.65 -14.67
C ASN A 341 9.59 -4.10 -14.15
N VAL A 342 8.48 -4.75 -14.48
CA VAL A 342 7.16 -4.40 -13.95
C VAL A 342 7.11 -4.81 -12.48
N GLN A 343 6.94 -3.81 -11.59
CA GLN A 343 6.88 -4.01 -10.13
C GLN A 343 5.61 -3.43 -9.50
N LEU A 344 4.79 -2.73 -10.30
CA LEU A 344 3.47 -2.25 -9.86
C LEU A 344 2.43 -2.59 -10.93
N ARG A 345 1.35 -3.26 -10.51
CA ARG A 345 0.25 -3.66 -11.38
C ARG A 345 -1.08 -3.18 -10.83
N PHE A 346 -2.01 -2.89 -11.72
CA PHE A 346 -3.41 -2.64 -11.42
C PHE A 346 -4.24 -3.79 -12.00
N ASP A 347 -4.87 -4.58 -11.14
CA ASP A 347 -5.60 -5.79 -11.56
C ASP A 347 -7.09 -5.72 -11.16
N PRO A 348 -7.99 -5.39 -12.10
CA PRO A 348 -9.43 -5.34 -11.83
C PRO A 348 -10.10 -6.72 -11.75
N SER A 349 -9.38 -7.81 -12.03
CA SER A 349 -10.01 -9.13 -12.21
C SER A 349 -10.72 -9.64 -10.96
N PHE A 350 -10.22 -9.34 -9.77
CA PHE A 350 -10.86 -9.72 -8.51
C PHE A 350 -12.13 -8.92 -8.25
N THR A 351 -12.09 -7.60 -8.54
CA THR A 351 -13.27 -6.74 -8.47
C THR A 351 -14.33 -7.14 -9.51
N GLN A 352 -13.90 -7.51 -10.74
CA GLN A 352 -14.79 -8.03 -11.75
C GLN A 352 -15.44 -9.35 -11.32
N ALA A 353 -14.66 -10.26 -10.72
CA ALA A 353 -15.21 -11.52 -10.22
C ALA A 353 -16.25 -11.31 -9.10
N TYR A 354 -16.01 -10.32 -8.23
CA TYR A 354 -17.00 -9.92 -7.22
C TYR A 354 -18.28 -9.40 -7.86
N LEU A 355 -18.17 -8.49 -8.84
CA LEU A 355 -19.33 -7.92 -9.56
C LEU A 355 -20.14 -9.01 -10.30
N ASP A 356 -19.45 -9.95 -10.94
CA ASP A 356 -20.09 -11.06 -11.68
C ASP A 356 -20.85 -12.04 -10.76
N ALA A 357 -20.51 -12.07 -9.47
CA ALA A 357 -21.14 -12.94 -8.47
C ALA A 357 -22.38 -12.33 -7.80
N GLN A 358 -22.66 -11.01 -8.00
CA GLN A 358 -23.84 -10.32 -7.48
C GLN A 358 -25.08 -10.58 -8.35
#